data_8ca1fb46061e92591a19501eaa2f6048
#
_entry.id   8ca1fb46061e92591a19501eaa2f6048
#
_cell.length_a   1.000
_cell.length_b   1.000
_cell.length_c   1.000
_cell.angle_alpha   90.00
_cell.angle_beta   90.00
_cell.angle_gamma   90.00
#
_symmetry.space_group_name_H-M   'P 1'
#
loop_
_entity.id
_entity.type
_entity.pdbx_description
1 polymer ?
#
loop_
_entity_poly.entity_id
_entity_poly.type
_entity_poly.pdbx_seq_one_letter_code
_entity_poly.pdbx_strand_id
1 'polypeptide(L)'
;MCIRDSILSDDIYEHIKYDNFNFFTIAQIPQLKDRTLTMNGVSKSYAMTGWRIGYAAGPKDIIKAIGKIQSQSTSNPSSISQAAAVEALNGSQGFIKTRSKAFKERRNFVVKSLNNIEGINCLTPEGAFYVFPSCKGLLNKKTGLKTDTEFVQKLLEKSNVAVVQGSAFGLDGYFRISYATSMKNLQKAMSRIKSFCESLNK
;
A
#
# COMPACT_ATOMS: atom_id res chain seq x y z
N MET A 1 33.55 4.87 -5.47
CA MET A 1 33.02 3.51 -5.54
C MET A 1 31.90 3.54 -6.57
N CYS A 2 32.08 2.94 -7.75
CA CYS A 2 30.99 2.86 -8.74
C CYS A 2 30.06 1.74 -8.31
N ILE A 3 29.01 2.07 -7.63
CA ILE A 3 27.94 1.13 -7.30
C ILE A 3 27.16 0.89 -8.59
N ARG A 4 27.35 -0.24 -9.21
CA ARG A 4 26.56 -0.70 -10.37
C ARG A 4 25.42 -1.57 -9.83
N ASP A 5 24.53 -0.95 -9.10
CA ASP A 5 23.47 -1.71 -8.47
C ASP A 5 22.37 -2.00 -9.50
N SER A 6 21.83 -3.18 -9.41
CA SER A 6 20.56 -3.50 -10.03
C SER A 6 19.45 -2.74 -9.31
N ILE A 7 18.44 -2.34 -10.06
CA ILE A 7 17.26 -1.67 -9.55
C ILE A 7 16.12 -2.69 -9.51
N LEU A 8 15.44 -2.78 -8.37
CA LEU A 8 14.17 -3.50 -8.23
C LEU A 8 13.05 -2.47 -8.15
N SER A 9 12.17 -2.45 -9.15
CA SER A 9 10.99 -1.57 -9.19
C SER A 9 9.74 -2.41 -8.94
N ASP A 10 9.00 -2.09 -7.88
CA ASP A 10 7.72 -2.73 -7.57
C ASP A 10 6.58 -1.83 -8.05
N ASP A 11 6.02 -2.18 -9.21
CA ASP A 11 5.01 -1.38 -9.91
C ASP A 11 3.57 -1.89 -9.66
N ILE A 12 3.36 -2.69 -8.62
CA ILE A 12 2.10 -3.41 -8.37
C ILE A 12 0.88 -2.49 -8.18
N TYR A 13 1.09 -1.20 -7.93
CA TYR A 13 0.04 -0.18 -7.78
C TYR A 13 -0.13 0.73 -9.00
N GLU A 14 0.51 0.46 -10.14
CA GLU A 14 0.53 1.32 -11.33
C GLU A 14 -0.86 1.79 -11.81
N HIS A 15 -1.89 0.96 -11.63
CA HIS A 15 -3.26 1.26 -12.03
C HIS A 15 -4.11 1.90 -10.93
N ILE A 16 -3.63 1.93 -9.68
CA ILE A 16 -4.34 2.53 -8.54
C ILE A 16 -3.72 3.89 -8.28
N LYS A 17 -4.10 4.85 -9.09
CA LYS A 17 -3.60 6.23 -9.08
C LYS A 17 -4.76 7.22 -9.17
N TYR A 18 -4.52 8.44 -8.68
CA TYR A 18 -5.52 9.48 -8.51
C TYR A 18 -5.06 10.81 -9.10
N ASP A 19 -6.00 11.75 -9.24
CA ASP A 19 -5.74 13.16 -9.54
C ASP A 19 -4.89 13.39 -10.80
N ASN A 20 -5.11 12.56 -11.83
CA ASN A 20 -4.37 12.58 -13.10
C ASN A 20 -2.86 12.31 -12.95
N PHE A 21 -2.45 11.68 -11.85
CA PHE A 21 -1.06 11.28 -11.68
C PHE A 21 -0.59 10.40 -12.86
N ASN A 22 0.51 10.77 -13.47
CA ASN A 22 1.14 9.99 -14.52
C ASN A 22 2.12 9.00 -13.92
N PHE A 23 1.74 7.73 -13.93
CA PHE A 23 2.62 6.67 -13.47
C PHE A 23 3.82 6.55 -14.44
N PHE A 24 5.00 6.36 -13.85
CA PHE A 24 6.24 6.18 -14.56
C PHE A 24 7.04 5.04 -13.93
N THR A 25 7.43 4.04 -14.72
CA THR A 25 8.35 3.00 -14.26
C THR A 25 9.79 3.34 -14.59
N ILE A 26 10.71 3.01 -13.70
CA ILE A 26 12.16 3.26 -13.87
C ILE A 26 12.70 2.59 -15.14
N ALA A 27 12.14 1.47 -15.55
CA ALA A 27 12.52 0.76 -16.78
C ALA A 27 12.27 1.56 -18.07
N GLN A 28 11.50 2.67 -18.03
CA GLN A 28 11.33 3.58 -19.16
C GLN A 28 12.56 4.49 -19.40
N ILE A 29 13.46 4.61 -18.43
CA ILE A 29 14.71 5.34 -18.57
C ILE A 29 15.71 4.46 -19.33
N PRO A 30 16.12 4.81 -20.57
CA PRO A 30 16.95 3.92 -21.40
C PRO A 30 18.23 3.48 -20.71
N GLN A 31 18.90 4.38 -19.98
CA GLN A 31 20.17 4.13 -19.28
C GLN A 31 20.02 3.18 -18.09
N LEU A 32 18.80 2.96 -17.61
CA LEU A 32 18.52 2.11 -16.45
C LEU A 32 17.85 0.79 -16.83
N LYS A 33 17.32 0.68 -18.04
CA LYS A 33 16.54 -0.48 -18.51
C LYS A 33 17.26 -1.81 -18.30
N ASP A 34 18.53 -1.87 -18.72
CA ASP A 34 19.33 -3.11 -18.71
C ASP A 34 19.79 -3.55 -17.31
N ARG A 35 19.46 -2.77 -16.28
CA ARG A 35 19.74 -3.11 -14.87
C ARG A 35 18.51 -3.00 -13.97
N THR A 36 17.32 -2.86 -14.55
CA THR A 36 16.07 -2.78 -13.80
C THR A 36 15.30 -4.09 -13.91
N LEU A 37 14.96 -4.66 -12.77
CA LEU A 37 13.96 -5.72 -12.64
C LEU A 37 12.65 -5.09 -12.20
N THR A 38 11.66 -5.06 -13.08
CA THR A 38 10.32 -4.58 -12.77
C THR A 38 9.46 -5.73 -12.29
N MET A 39 8.88 -5.60 -11.11
CA MET A 39 7.91 -6.53 -10.55
C MET A 39 6.50 -5.96 -10.64
N ASN A 40 5.54 -6.81 -10.92
CA ASN A 40 4.13 -6.47 -10.93
C ASN A 40 3.28 -7.71 -10.59
N GLY A 41 1.97 -7.58 -10.58
CA GLY A 41 1.08 -8.69 -10.29
C GLY A 41 -0.39 -8.33 -10.37
N VAL A 42 -1.22 -9.35 -10.35
CA VAL A 42 -2.69 -9.21 -10.45
C VAL A 42 -3.37 -9.00 -9.09
N SER A 43 -2.62 -9.08 -8.00
CA SER A 43 -3.16 -9.06 -6.63
C SER A 43 -3.91 -7.78 -6.28
N LYS A 44 -3.44 -6.60 -6.74
CA LYS A 44 -3.96 -5.30 -6.30
C LYS A 44 -4.96 -4.72 -7.29
N SER A 45 -4.53 -4.35 -8.47
CA SER A 45 -5.39 -3.72 -9.49
C SER A 45 -6.53 -4.63 -9.94
N TYR A 46 -6.30 -5.92 -9.99
CA TYR A 46 -7.28 -6.93 -10.39
C TYR A 46 -8.04 -7.57 -9.22
N ALA A 47 -7.70 -7.20 -7.97
CA ALA A 47 -8.29 -7.78 -6.73
C ALA A 47 -8.15 -9.31 -6.66
N MET A 48 -7.04 -9.84 -7.15
CA MET A 48 -6.75 -11.28 -7.27
C MET A 48 -5.69 -11.75 -6.27
N THR A 49 -5.78 -11.30 -5.02
CA THR A 49 -4.81 -11.68 -3.97
C THR A 49 -4.76 -13.18 -3.72
N GLY A 50 -5.91 -13.85 -3.74
CA GLY A 50 -6.04 -15.29 -3.52
C GLY A 50 -5.46 -16.17 -4.64
N TRP A 51 -5.29 -15.62 -5.84
CA TRP A 51 -4.76 -16.34 -6.99
C TRP A 51 -3.24 -16.52 -6.96
N ARG A 52 -2.55 -15.75 -6.13
CA ARG A 52 -1.11 -15.85 -5.89
C ARG A 52 -0.24 -15.72 -7.16
N ILE A 53 -0.53 -14.73 -8.02
CA ILE A 53 0.21 -14.45 -9.24
C ILE A 53 0.90 -13.10 -9.16
N GLY A 54 2.23 -13.13 -9.35
CA GLY A 54 3.09 -12.00 -9.67
C GLY A 54 3.96 -12.36 -10.86
N TYR A 55 4.53 -11.36 -11.49
CA TYR A 55 5.45 -11.52 -12.61
C TYR A 55 6.53 -10.45 -12.56
N ALA A 56 7.65 -10.74 -13.21
CA ALA A 56 8.77 -9.83 -13.31
C ALA A 56 9.34 -9.79 -14.73
N ALA A 57 9.80 -8.62 -15.13
CA ALA A 57 10.51 -8.42 -16.38
C ALA A 57 11.83 -7.68 -16.13
N GLY A 58 12.90 -8.08 -16.80
CA GLY A 58 14.20 -7.45 -16.59
C GLY A 58 15.34 -8.18 -17.30
N PRO A 59 16.59 -7.95 -16.87
CA PRO A 59 17.77 -8.56 -17.49
C PRO A 59 17.69 -10.08 -17.55
N LYS A 60 18.02 -10.63 -18.72
CA LYS A 60 17.88 -12.07 -19.01
C LYS A 60 18.55 -12.98 -17.98
N ASP A 61 19.73 -12.59 -17.49
CA ASP A 61 20.47 -13.41 -16.54
C ASP A 61 19.81 -13.43 -15.16
N ILE A 62 19.23 -12.31 -14.72
CA ILE A 62 18.45 -12.24 -13.48
C ILE A 62 17.19 -13.11 -13.61
N ILE A 63 16.45 -12.98 -14.71
CA ILE A 63 15.24 -13.80 -14.95
C ILE A 63 15.56 -15.29 -14.98
N LYS A 64 16.67 -15.69 -15.62
CA LYS A 64 17.13 -17.10 -15.61
C LYS A 64 17.46 -17.59 -14.19
N ALA A 65 18.15 -16.75 -13.40
CA ALA A 65 18.49 -17.09 -12.02
C ALA A 65 17.24 -17.24 -11.14
N ILE A 66 16.26 -16.33 -11.28
CA ILE A 66 14.96 -16.43 -10.61
C ILE A 66 14.25 -17.73 -10.97
N GLY A 67 14.16 -18.06 -12.27
CA GLY A 67 13.55 -19.31 -12.74
C GLY A 67 14.22 -20.56 -12.17
N LYS A 68 15.56 -20.57 -12.07
CA LYS A 68 16.30 -21.67 -11.46
C LYS A 68 15.98 -21.85 -9.97
N ILE A 69 15.93 -20.74 -9.21
CA ILE A 69 15.59 -20.79 -7.77
C ILE A 69 14.13 -21.22 -7.58
N GLN A 70 13.21 -20.65 -8.35
CA GLN A 70 11.79 -20.97 -8.27
C GLN A 70 11.52 -22.44 -8.59
N SER A 71 12.17 -23.01 -9.59
CA SER A 71 12.01 -24.43 -9.96
C SER A 71 12.38 -25.39 -8.83
N GLN A 72 13.26 -24.98 -7.92
CA GLN A 72 13.71 -25.78 -6.77
C GLN A 72 12.93 -25.48 -5.48
N SER A 73 12.08 -24.46 -5.46
CA SER A 73 11.30 -24.07 -4.27
C SER A 73 9.81 -24.33 -4.48
N THR A 74 9.12 -23.48 -5.23
CA THR A 74 7.67 -23.56 -5.47
C THR A 74 7.30 -24.18 -6.82
N SER A 75 8.29 -24.58 -7.61
CA SER A 75 8.17 -25.08 -9.00
C SER A 75 7.61 -24.00 -9.93
N ASN A 76 6.33 -23.72 -9.88
CA ASN A 76 5.64 -22.68 -10.66
C ASN A 76 4.28 -22.34 -10.02
N PRO A 77 3.67 -21.20 -10.39
CA PRO A 77 2.29 -20.89 -9.98
C PRO A 77 1.29 -21.90 -10.55
N SER A 78 0.14 -22.04 -9.86
CA SER A 78 -0.95 -22.88 -10.36
C SER A 78 -1.34 -22.52 -11.79
N SER A 79 -1.51 -23.50 -12.67
CA SER A 79 -1.91 -23.31 -14.08
C SER A 79 -3.29 -22.62 -14.21
N ILE A 80 -4.22 -22.92 -13.30
CA ILE A 80 -5.54 -22.26 -13.23
C ILE A 80 -5.35 -20.77 -12.91
N SER A 81 -4.49 -20.45 -11.96
CA SER A 81 -4.18 -19.05 -11.61
C SER A 81 -3.48 -18.31 -12.75
N GLN A 82 -2.63 -18.99 -13.51
CA GLN A 82 -1.98 -18.39 -14.67
C GLN A 82 -3.01 -18.08 -15.76
N ALA A 83 -3.93 -19.01 -16.08
CA ALA A 83 -5.00 -18.80 -17.05
C ALA A 83 -5.91 -17.61 -16.64
N ALA A 84 -6.26 -17.53 -15.36
CA ALA A 84 -7.02 -16.41 -14.82
C ALA A 84 -6.27 -15.07 -14.93
N ALA A 85 -4.95 -15.08 -14.73
CA ALA A 85 -4.13 -13.89 -14.87
C ALA A 85 -4.01 -13.45 -16.34
N VAL A 86 -3.92 -14.38 -17.28
CA VAL A 86 -3.93 -14.09 -18.73
C VAL A 86 -5.23 -13.37 -19.11
N GLU A 87 -6.38 -13.86 -18.66
CA GLU A 87 -7.67 -13.21 -18.90
C GLU A 87 -7.75 -11.82 -18.22
N ALA A 88 -7.27 -11.70 -16.98
CA ALA A 88 -7.25 -10.43 -16.27
C ALA A 88 -6.42 -9.35 -17.01
N LEU A 89 -5.28 -9.73 -17.59
CA LEU A 89 -4.37 -8.81 -18.27
C LEU A 89 -4.82 -8.46 -19.70
N ASN A 90 -5.44 -9.40 -20.42
CA ASN A 90 -5.83 -9.21 -21.81
C ASN A 90 -7.31 -8.85 -21.98
N GLY A 91 -8.15 -9.11 -20.99
CA GLY A 91 -9.57 -8.80 -21.01
C GLY A 91 -9.87 -7.31 -20.83
N SER A 92 -11.16 -6.99 -20.69
CA SER A 92 -11.61 -5.61 -20.52
C SER A 92 -11.04 -4.95 -19.27
N GLN A 93 -10.44 -3.77 -19.41
CA GLN A 93 -9.85 -2.99 -18.30
C GLN A 93 -10.79 -1.92 -17.72
N GLY A 94 -12.04 -1.85 -18.18
CA GLY A 94 -12.99 -0.80 -17.80
C GLY A 94 -13.27 -0.74 -16.27
N PHE A 95 -13.26 -1.88 -15.61
CA PHE A 95 -13.46 -1.97 -14.15
C PHE A 95 -12.37 -1.27 -13.34
N ILE A 96 -11.14 -1.13 -13.85
CA ILE A 96 -10.03 -0.45 -13.16
C ILE A 96 -10.40 1.02 -12.89
N LYS A 97 -10.97 1.72 -13.89
CA LYS A 97 -11.40 3.11 -13.73
C LYS A 97 -12.48 3.26 -12.65
N THR A 98 -13.47 2.35 -12.64
CA THR A 98 -14.52 2.34 -11.63
C THR A 98 -13.97 2.11 -10.22
N ARG A 99 -13.06 1.16 -10.06
CA ARG A 99 -12.39 0.88 -8.77
C ARG A 99 -11.54 2.05 -8.31
N SER A 100 -10.75 2.65 -9.20
CA SER A 100 -9.92 3.81 -8.87
C SER A 100 -10.76 5.00 -8.39
N LYS A 101 -11.93 5.24 -9.00
CA LYS A 101 -12.88 6.25 -8.54
C LYS A 101 -13.36 5.97 -7.11
N ALA A 102 -13.78 4.73 -6.83
CA ALA A 102 -14.21 4.34 -5.48
C ALA A 102 -13.07 4.45 -4.44
N PHE A 103 -11.85 4.11 -4.81
CA PHE A 103 -10.68 4.30 -3.94
C PHE A 103 -10.37 5.77 -3.71
N LYS A 104 -10.49 6.63 -4.72
CA LYS A 104 -10.33 8.09 -4.58
C LYS A 104 -11.35 8.68 -3.59
N GLU A 105 -12.61 8.27 -3.66
CA GLU A 105 -13.65 8.71 -2.73
C GLU A 105 -13.32 8.29 -1.29
N ARG A 106 -12.88 7.04 -1.09
CA ARG A 106 -12.46 6.54 0.23
C ARG A 106 -11.23 7.28 0.76
N ARG A 107 -10.21 7.50 -0.08
CA ARG A 107 -9.03 8.29 0.25
C ARG A 107 -9.41 9.68 0.76
N ASN A 108 -10.21 10.39 -0.02
CA ASN A 108 -10.61 11.76 0.30
C ASN A 108 -11.36 11.81 1.64
N PHE A 109 -12.26 10.86 1.87
CA PHE A 109 -12.97 10.74 3.15
C PHE A 109 -12.01 10.50 4.31
N VAL A 110 -11.10 9.53 4.19
CA VAL A 110 -10.16 9.15 5.25
C VAL A 110 -9.19 10.30 5.56
N VAL A 111 -8.58 10.92 4.54
CA VAL A 111 -7.67 12.06 4.71
C VAL A 111 -8.37 13.23 5.41
N LYS A 112 -9.57 13.61 4.95
CA LYS A 112 -10.36 14.67 5.57
C LYS A 112 -10.69 14.34 7.04
N SER A 113 -11.09 13.09 7.30
CA SER A 113 -11.45 12.67 8.66
C SER A 113 -10.27 12.71 9.62
N LEU A 114 -9.10 12.26 9.18
CA LEU A 114 -7.87 12.25 9.98
C LEU A 114 -7.37 13.68 10.27
N ASN A 115 -7.37 14.55 9.28
CA ASN A 115 -6.93 15.95 9.44
C ASN A 115 -7.88 16.80 10.29
N ASN A 116 -9.06 16.30 10.60
CA ASN A 116 -9.98 16.92 11.58
C ASN A 116 -9.75 16.41 13.02
N ILE A 117 -8.71 15.62 13.26
CA ILE A 117 -8.33 15.13 14.60
C ILE A 117 -7.09 15.89 15.06
N GLU A 118 -7.19 16.58 16.19
CA GLU A 118 -6.04 17.28 16.78
C GLU A 118 -4.89 16.31 17.07
N GLY A 119 -3.68 16.71 16.69
CA GLY A 119 -2.47 15.88 16.86
C GLY A 119 -2.21 14.86 15.75
N ILE A 120 -3.10 14.73 14.76
CA ILE A 120 -2.92 13.91 13.57
C ILE A 120 -2.72 14.80 12.33
N ASN A 121 -1.79 14.41 11.47
CA ASN A 121 -1.56 15.05 10.17
C ASN A 121 -1.42 13.98 9.09
N CYS A 122 -2.22 14.05 8.05
CA CYS A 122 -2.29 13.08 6.97
C CYS A 122 -2.11 13.75 5.61
N LEU A 123 -1.02 13.44 4.92
CA LEU A 123 -0.82 13.83 3.53
C LEU A 123 -1.78 13.06 2.61
N THR A 124 -2.18 13.71 1.51
CA THR A 124 -3.02 13.07 0.49
C THR A 124 -2.17 12.23 -0.44
N PRO A 125 -2.30 10.90 -0.47
CA PRO A 125 -1.52 10.05 -1.37
C PRO A 125 -2.05 10.16 -2.81
N GLU A 126 -1.14 10.05 -3.77
CA GLU A 126 -1.44 10.10 -5.21
C GLU A 126 -1.76 8.73 -5.81
N GLY A 127 -1.56 7.66 -5.05
CA GLY A 127 -1.81 6.28 -5.48
C GLY A 127 -1.97 5.29 -4.33
N ALA A 128 -2.04 4.00 -4.67
CA ALA A 128 -2.28 2.87 -3.77
C ALA A 128 -3.62 2.99 -3.00
N PHE A 129 -3.77 2.26 -1.91
CA PHE A 129 -4.96 2.34 -1.04
C PHE A 129 -4.58 2.44 0.44
N TYR A 130 -3.51 3.18 0.72
CA TYR A 130 -3.01 3.45 2.06
C TYR A 130 -2.87 4.95 2.31
N VAL A 131 -3.12 5.36 3.55
CA VAL A 131 -2.64 6.62 4.11
C VAL A 131 -1.60 6.33 5.19
N PHE A 132 -0.70 7.28 5.41
CA PHE A 132 0.39 7.18 6.38
C PHE A 132 0.45 8.43 7.26
N PRO A 133 -0.57 8.63 8.12
CA PRO A 133 -0.66 9.82 8.97
C PRO A 133 0.38 9.83 10.08
N SER A 134 0.81 11.03 10.44
CA SER A 134 1.58 11.31 11.64
C SER A 134 0.67 11.36 12.86
N CYS A 135 1.06 10.70 13.95
CA CYS A 135 0.45 10.84 15.27
C CYS A 135 1.39 11.54 16.28
N LYS A 136 2.46 12.18 15.82
CA LYS A 136 3.46 12.83 16.67
C LYS A 136 2.87 13.85 17.65
N GLY A 137 1.81 14.55 17.26
CA GLY A 137 1.11 15.50 18.13
C GLY A 137 0.42 14.84 19.35
N LEU A 138 0.21 13.51 19.28
CA LEU A 138 -0.39 12.71 20.37
C LEU A 138 0.65 11.95 21.19
N LEU A 139 1.94 12.03 20.84
CA LEU A 139 3.02 11.35 21.57
C LEU A 139 3.67 12.33 22.54
N ASN A 140 3.08 12.51 23.71
CA ASN A 140 3.54 13.47 24.71
C ASN A 140 3.14 13.06 26.15
N LYS A 141 3.64 13.82 27.14
CA LYS A 141 3.37 13.54 28.57
C LYS A 141 1.89 13.63 28.94
N LYS A 142 1.11 14.50 28.30
CA LYS A 142 -0.32 14.68 28.60
C LYS A 142 -1.11 13.44 28.23
N THR A 143 -0.86 12.87 27.05
CA THR A 143 -1.54 11.66 26.57
C THR A 143 -1.01 10.38 27.20
N GLY A 144 0.19 10.42 27.80
CA GLY A 144 0.91 9.26 28.34
C GLY A 144 1.40 8.29 27.28
N LEU A 145 1.41 8.69 25.99
CA LEU A 145 1.94 7.91 24.87
C LEU A 145 3.35 8.40 24.50
N LYS A 146 4.26 7.47 24.28
CA LYS A 146 5.64 7.76 23.91
C LYS A 146 5.98 7.38 22.47
N THR A 147 5.34 6.31 21.98
CA THR A 147 5.65 5.70 20.66
C THR A 147 4.39 5.45 19.84
N ASP A 148 4.56 5.36 18.52
CA ASP A 148 3.51 4.94 17.58
C ASP A 148 3.05 3.50 17.84
N THR A 149 3.93 2.64 18.36
CA THR A 149 3.57 1.27 18.79
C THR A 149 2.57 1.31 19.94
N GLU A 150 2.82 2.12 20.98
CA GLU A 150 1.87 2.30 22.09
C GLU A 150 0.53 2.89 21.62
N PHE A 151 0.58 3.87 20.69
CA PHE A 151 -0.61 4.45 20.10
C PHE A 151 -1.46 3.40 19.38
N VAL A 152 -0.85 2.61 18.49
CA VAL A 152 -1.53 1.56 17.70
C VAL A 152 -2.10 0.47 18.59
N GLN A 153 -1.34 0.03 19.60
CA GLN A 153 -1.78 -0.99 20.55
C GLN A 153 -3.01 -0.49 21.35
N LYS A 154 -2.93 0.70 21.94
CA LYS A 154 -4.06 1.25 22.71
C LYS A 154 -5.28 1.54 21.82
N LEU A 155 -5.07 1.96 20.57
CA LEU A 155 -6.16 2.14 19.61
C LEU A 155 -6.89 0.82 19.34
N LEU A 156 -6.14 -0.27 19.17
CA LEU A 156 -6.73 -1.60 18.98
C LEU A 156 -7.50 -2.04 20.23
N GLU A 157 -6.88 -1.96 21.41
CA GLU A 157 -7.47 -2.41 22.67
C GLU A 157 -8.74 -1.64 23.06
N LYS A 158 -8.71 -0.30 22.93
CA LYS A 158 -9.80 0.56 23.40
C LYS A 158 -10.87 0.83 22.36
N SER A 159 -10.53 0.75 21.07
CA SER A 159 -11.45 1.17 19.99
C SER A 159 -11.70 0.09 18.95
N ASN A 160 -11.07 -1.08 19.05
CA ASN A 160 -11.18 -2.16 18.07
C ASN A 160 -10.91 -1.68 16.62
N VAL A 161 -9.85 -0.88 16.45
CA VAL A 161 -9.37 -0.42 15.14
C VAL A 161 -7.93 -0.89 14.98
N ALA A 162 -7.71 -1.81 14.05
CA ALA A 162 -6.39 -2.33 13.72
C ALA A 162 -5.73 -1.46 12.65
N VAL A 163 -4.54 -0.96 12.95
CA VAL A 163 -3.66 -0.21 12.04
C VAL A 163 -2.23 -0.70 12.23
N VAL A 164 -1.28 -0.27 11.41
CA VAL A 164 0.11 -0.71 11.54
C VAL A 164 0.98 0.48 11.92
N GLN A 165 1.83 0.32 12.94
CA GLN A 165 2.76 1.35 13.39
C GLN A 165 3.77 1.72 12.30
N GLY A 166 4.15 2.99 12.25
CA GLY A 166 5.09 3.51 11.25
C GLY A 166 6.52 3.02 11.48
N SER A 167 6.91 2.76 12.73
CA SER A 167 8.20 2.16 13.10
C SER A 167 8.46 0.82 12.39
N ALA A 168 7.42 0.03 12.09
CA ALA A 168 7.53 -1.19 11.28
C ALA A 168 7.93 -0.92 9.81
N PHE A 169 7.86 0.34 9.37
CA PHE A 169 8.27 0.82 8.04
C PHE A 169 9.47 1.78 8.12
N GLY A 170 10.14 1.85 9.28
CA GLY A 170 11.30 2.70 9.48
C GLY A 170 10.98 4.19 9.71
N LEU A 171 9.73 4.55 10.07
CA LEU A 171 9.32 5.93 10.33
C LEU A 171 8.49 6.06 11.60
N ASP A 172 9.16 6.42 12.69
CA ASP A 172 8.54 6.56 14.02
C ASP A 172 7.56 7.74 14.08
N GLY A 173 6.50 7.58 14.88
CA GLY A 173 5.49 8.59 15.09
C GLY A 173 4.44 8.67 13.97
N TYR A 174 4.33 7.61 13.18
CA TYR A 174 3.35 7.45 12.10
C TYR A 174 2.57 6.14 12.26
N PHE A 175 1.51 5.99 11.48
CA PHE A 175 0.80 4.71 11.36
C PHE A 175 0.15 4.57 9.98
N ARG A 176 0.03 3.33 9.51
CA ARG A 176 -0.57 3.04 8.20
C ARG A 176 -2.01 2.57 8.33
N ILE A 177 -2.89 3.16 7.55
CA ILE A 177 -4.28 2.72 7.39
C ILE A 177 -4.49 2.26 5.95
N SER A 178 -5.07 1.08 5.76
CA SER A 178 -5.61 0.64 4.48
C SER A 178 -7.07 1.10 4.34
N TYR A 179 -7.41 1.74 3.21
CA TYR A 179 -8.81 2.06 2.90
C TYR A 179 -9.43 1.10 1.86
N ALA A 180 -8.81 -0.07 1.69
CA ALA A 180 -9.35 -1.14 0.84
C ALA A 180 -10.48 -1.93 1.55
N THR A 181 -11.49 -1.21 2.04
CA THR A 181 -12.69 -1.75 2.70
C THR A 181 -13.93 -0.91 2.35
N SER A 182 -15.09 -1.26 2.85
CA SER A 182 -16.33 -0.51 2.57
C SER A 182 -16.31 0.88 3.17
N MET A 183 -17.01 1.85 2.57
CA MET A 183 -17.17 3.20 3.13
C MET A 183 -17.79 3.16 4.53
N LYS A 184 -18.76 2.27 4.76
CA LYS A 184 -19.38 2.06 6.08
C LYS A 184 -18.34 1.69 7.15
N ASN A 185 -17.42 0.77 6.82
CA ASN A 185 -16.35 0.40 7.75
C ASN A 185 -15.37 1.55 8.00
N LEU A 186 -15.04 2.33 6.96
CA LEU A 186 -14.19 3.51 7.10
C LEU A 186 -14.83 4.57 7.98
N GLN A 187 -16.12 4.87 7.80
CA GLN A 187 -16.87 5.80 8.64
C GLN A 187 -16.83 5.38 10.11
N LYS A 188 -17.08 4.09 10.38
CA LYS A 188 -17.00 3.53 11.73
C LYS A 188 -15.59 3.62 12.32
N ALA A 189 -14.56 3.30 11.51
CA ALA A 189 -13.16 3.38 11.95
C ALA A 189 -12.74 4.82 12.26
N MET A 190 -13.05 5.77 11.39
CA MET A 190 -12.70 7.18 11.59
C MET A 190 -13.39 7.78 12.83
N SER A 191 -14.67 7.45 13.06
CA SER A 191 -15.38 7.86 14.29
C SER A 191 -14.69 7.31 15.55
N ARG A 192 -14.29 6.05 15.54
CA ARG A 192 -13.60 5.40 16.67
C ARG A 192 -12.21 5.98 16.91
N ILE A 193 -11.43 6.23 15.84
CA ILE A 193 -10.12 6.89 15.95
C ILE A 193 -10.29 8.28 16.57
N LYS A 194 -11.25 9.05 16.08
CA LYS A 194 -11.54 10.39 16.62
C LYS A 194 -11.86 10.34 18.11
N SER A 195 -12.83 9.52 18.51
CA SER A 195 -13.22 9.37 19.94
C SER A 195 -12.06 8.92 20.82
N PHE A 196 -11.21 8.00 20.32
CA PHE A 196 -10.00 7.57 21.02
C PHE A 196 -9.03 8.74 21.23
N CYS A 197 -8.70 9.49 20.19
CA CYS A 197 -7.79 10.62 20.28
C CYS A 197 -8.31 11.72 21.20
N GLU A 198 -9.62 12.03 21.16
CA GLU A 198 -10.27 12.97 22.08
C GLU A 198 -10.20 12.50 23.54
N SER A 199 -10.25 11.19 23.78
CA SER A 199 -10.13 10.63 25.14
C SER A 199 -8.73 10.71 25.72
N LEU A 200 -7.69 10.85 24.89
CA LEU A 200 -6.31 11.02 25.33
C LEU A 200 -6.01 12.44 25.83
N ASN A 201 -6.81 13.41 25.43
CA ASN A 201 -6.64 14.83 25.77
C ASN A 201 -7.43 15.25 27.01
N LYS A 202 -8.24 14.36 27.57
CA LYS A 202 -9.00 14.56 28.82
C LYS A 202 -8.18 14.11 30.02
#